data_e47ec4cd286108988ca3fc2df6ce3899
#
_entry.id   e47ec4cd286108988ca3fc2df6ce3899
#
_cell.length_a   1.000
_cell.length_b   1.000
_cell.length_c   1.000
_cell.angle_alpha   90.00
_cell.angle_beta   90.00
_cell.angle_gamma   90.00
#
_symmetry.space_group_name_H-M   'P 1'
#
loop_
_entity.id
_entity.type
_entity.pdbx_description
1 polymer ?
#
loop_
_entity_poly.entity_id
_entity_poly.type
_entity_poly.pdbx_seq_one_letter_code
_entity_poly.pdbx_strand_id
1 'polypeptide(L)'
;MSDQQDFSGDAADKPHRRTMREWIGDLFSDEPDNIAELLAILQDAARRQLIEVDALNMIFGALHVSDMHARDIMIPRSALVVVQEDQQPAEFLSTVIESRHSRFPVTGDDLDDIKGILHAKDLLPLVLQDSAQRFTMKDSIRPAA
;
A
#
# COMPACT_ATOMS: atom_id res chain seq x y z
N MET A 1 54.82 -47.46 -36.91
CA MET A 1 54.94 -48.12 -35.62
C MET A 1 54.05 -47.42 -34.66
N SER A 2 52.96 -48.10 -34.36
CA SER A 2 52.04 -48.05 -33.23
C SER A 2 51.22 -46.76 -33.05
N ASP A 3 50.04 -46.84 -33.65
CA ASP A 3 48.85 -46.15 -33.31
C ASP A 3 48.38 -46.48 -31.88
N GLN A 4 48.00 -45.47 -31.11
CA GLN A 4 47.04 -45.65 -30.00
C GLN A 4 46.04 -44.54 -30.07
N GLN A 5 44.87 -44.88 -30.61
CA GLN A 5 43.65 -44.13 -30.51
C GLN A 5 43.11 -44.28 -29.08
N ASP A 6 43.04 -43.18 -28.36
CA ASP A 6 42.35 -43.10 -27.08
C ASP A 6 40.91 -42.66 -27.32
N PHE A 7 40.00 -43.59 -27.14
CA PHE A 7 38.56 -43.40 -27.19
C PHE A 7 38.08 -42.89 -25.81
N SER A 8 37.94 -41.59 -25.67
CA SER A 8 37.29 -40.99 -24.47
C SER A 8 35.78 -41.13 -24.58
N GLY A 9 35.27 -42.02 -23.76
CA GLY A 9 33.83 -42.33 -23.66
C GLY A 9 33.00 -41.17 -23.21
N ASP A 10 31.91 -41.07 -23.90
CA ASP A 10 30.70 -40.33 -23.62
C ASP A 10 30.22 -40.53 -22.17
N ALA A 11 30.30 -39.50 -21.36
CA ALA A 11 29.71 -39.46 -20.02
C ALA A 11 28.22 -39.19 -20.15
N ALA A 12 27.44 -40.23 -20.35
CA ALA A 12 25.98 -40.19 -20.27
C ALA A 12 25.56 -39.56 -18.95
N ASP A 13 24.93 -38.41 -19.06
CA ASP A 13 24.17 -37.72 -18.00
C ASP A 13 23.12 -38.69 -17.44
N LYS A 14 23.37 -39.22 -16.25
CA LYS A 14 22.43 -40.10 -15.56
C LYS A 14 21.32 -39.24 -14.98
N PRO A 15 20.05 -39.47 -15.35
CA PRO A 15 18.95 -38.76 -14.72
C PRO A 15 19.01 -39.01 -13.22
N HIS A 16 19.08 -37.92 -12.47
CA HIS A 16 19.06 -37.91 -11.01
C HIS A 16 17.76 -38.61 -10.55
N ARG A 17 17.88 -39.89 -10.22
CA ARG A 17 16.76 -40.62 -9.61
C ARG A 17 16.51 -40.00 -8.25
N ARG A 18 15.45 -39.12 -8.17
CA ARG A 18 14.90 -38.68 -6.92
C ARG A 18 14.69 -39.87 -6.01
N THR A 19 15.29 -39.83 -4.84
CA THR A 19 15.19 -40.95 -3.89
C THR A 19 13.74 -41.01 -3.38
N MET A 20 13.26 -42.23 -3.12
CA MET A 20 11.92 -42.47 -2.56
C MET A 20 11.64 -41.63 -1.30
N ARG A 21 12.70 -41.24 -0.56
CA ARG A 21 12.66 -40.35 0.59
C ARG A 21 12.33 -38.90 0.21
N GLU A 22 12.86 -38.39 -0.89
CA GLU A 22 12.56 -37.06 -1.42
C GLU A 22 11.12 -37.00 -1.93
N TRP A 23 10.64 -38.06 -2.57
CA TRP A 23 9.26 -38.18 -3.03
C TRP A 23 8.27 -38.27 -1.86
N ILE A 24 8.60 -38.97 -0.78
CA ILE A 24 7.81 -39.07 0.45
C ILE A 24 7.89 -37.74 1.23
N GLY A 25 9.03 -37.05 1.23
CA GLY A 25 9.17 -35.71 1.80
C GLY A 25 8.27 -34.68 1.15
N ASP A 26 8.22 -34.66 -0.18
CA ASP A 26 7.33 -33.77 -0.96
C ASP A 26 5.84 -34.11 -0.75
N LEU A 27 5.49 -35.34 -0.42
CA LEU A 27 4.10 -35.74 -0.13
C LEU A 27 3.63 -35.31 1.27
N PHE A 28 4.56 -34.98 2.18
CA PHE A 28 4.28 -34.60 3.57
C PHE A 28 4.71 -33.16 3.90
N SER A 29 5.28 -32.42 2.96
CA SER A 29 5.50 -30.99 3.11
C SER A 29 4.21 -30.24 2.77
N ASP A 30 3.33 -30.15 3.77
CA ASP A 30 2.15 -29.26 3.76
C ASP A 30 2.55 -27.76 3.85
N GLU A 31 3.79 -27.45 3.47
CA GLU A 31 4.27 -26.06 3.46
C GLU A 31 3.82 -25.39 2.16
N PRO A 32 3.10 -24.26 2.23
CA PRO A 32 2.63 -23.57 1.04
C PRO A 32 3.81 -22.96 0.27
N ASP A 33 3.96 -23.34 -1.00
CA ASP A 33 5.02 -22.85 -1.88
C ASP A 33 4.75 -21.45 -2.44
N ASN A 34 3.51 -20.98 -2.34
CA ASN A 34 3.08 -19.68 -2.86
C ASN A 34 1.89 -19.10 -2.06
N ILE A 35 1.64 -17.80 -2.28
CA ILE A 35 0.55 -17.09 -1.61
C ILE A 35 -0.82 -17.71 -1.87
N ALA A 36 -1.07 -18.24 -3.07
CA ALA A 36 -2.36 -18.83 -3.42
C ALA A 36 -2.64 -20.09 -2.60
N GLU A 37 -1.63 -20.92 -2.36
CA GLU A 37 -1.74 -22.10 -1.50
C GLU A 37 -1.92 -21.71 -0.03
N LEU A 38 -1.18 -20.71 0.45
CA LEU A 38 -1.38 -20.15 1.79
C LEU A 38 -2.81 -19.66 1.98
N LEU A 39 -3.35 -18.94 1.00
CA LEU A 39 -4.74 -18.45 1.05
C LEU A 39 -5.76 -19.60 1.06
N ALA A 40 -5.52 -20.67 0.32
CA ALA A 40 -6.37 -21.85 0.32
C ALA A 40 -6.40 -22.55 1.70
N ILE A 41 -5.24 -22.66 2.35
CA ILE A 41 -5.12 -23.20 3.72
C ILE A 41 -5.88 -22.33 4.71
N LEU A 42 -5.75 -21.01 4.64
CA LEU A 42 -6.45 -20.07 5.51
C LEU A 42 -7.98 -20.13 5.31
N GLN A 43 -8.43 -20.26 4.07
CA GLN A 43 -9.86 -20.44 3.76
C GLN A 43 -10.39 -21.76 4.33
N ASP A 44 -9.61 -22.84 4.24
CA ASP A 44 -10.00 -24.12 4.85
C ASP A 44 -10.07 -24.03 6.37
N ALA A 45 -9.09 -23.37 6.99
CA ALA A 45 -9.11 -23.11 8.44
C ALA A 45 -10.36 -22.32 8.87
N ALA A 46 -10.81 -21.34 8.09
CA ALA A 46 -12.04 -20.61 8.37
C ALA A 46 -13.29 -21.50 8.21
N ARG A 47 -13.36 -22.32 7.14
CA ARG A 47 -14.46 -23.29 6.97
C ARG A 47 -14.57 -24.28 8.12
N ARG A 48 -13.43 -24.66 8.71
CA ARG A 48 -13.36 -25.54 9.87
C ARG A 48 -13.52 -24.80 11.21
N GLN A 49 -13.84 -23.50 11.17
CA GLN A 49 -14.01 -22.65 12.35
C GLN A 49 -12.76 -22.56 13.26
N LEU A 50 -11.57 -22.76 12.71
CA LEU A 50 -10.30 -22.60 13.42
C LEU A 50 -9.90 -21.13 13.50
N ILE A 51 -10.34 -20.31 12.54
CA ILE A 51 -10.20 -18.86 12.54
C ILE A 51 -11.55 -18.21 12.20
N GLU A 52 -11.80 -17.05 12.77
CA GLU A 52 -12.99 -16.26 12.48
C GLU A 52 -12.92 -15.67 11.05
N VAL A 53 -14.09 -15.51 10.41
CA VAL A 53 -14.18 -14.95 9.04
C VAL A 53 -13.59 -13.53 8.98
N ASP A 54 -13.79 -12.73 10.03
CA ASP A 54 -13.26 -11.38 10.11
C ASP A 54 -11.73 -11.37 10.16
N ALA A 55 -11.12 -12.31 10.88
CA ALA A 55 -9.68 -12.49 10.91
C ALA A 55 -9.13 -12.88 9.53
N LEU A 56 -9.84 -13.78 8.82
CA LEU A 56 -9.48 -14.14 7.45
C LEU A 56 -9.52 -12.93 6.51
N ASN A 57 -10.57 -12.10 6.60
CA ASN A 57 -10.71 -10.88 5.82
C ASN A 57 -9.60 -9.87 6.10
N MET A 58 -9.18 -9.73 7.37
CA MET A 58 -8.03 -8.89 7.74
C MET A 58 -6.72 -9.37 7.11
N ILE A 59 -6.48 -10.68 7.11
CA ILE A 59 -5.29 -11.28 6.47
C ILE A 59 -5.29 -11.00 4.97
N PHE A 60 -6.42 -11.21 4.29
CA PHE A 60 -6.56 -10.90 2.87
C PHE A 60 -6.30 -9.41 2.59
N GLY A 61 -6.86 -8.53 3.42
CA GLY A 61 -6.62 -7.10 3.31
C GLY A 61 -5.15 -6.74 3.46
N ALA A 62 -4.46 -7.31 4.44
CA ALA A 62 -3.04 -7.07 4.67
C ALA A 62 -2.16 -7.53 3.49
N LEU A 63 -2.43 -8.72 2.94
CA LEU A 63 -1.73 -9.23 1.77
C LEU A 63 -1.99 -8.37 0.52
N HIS A 64 -3.23 -7.94 0.33
CA HIS A 64 -3.59 -7.08 -0.78
C HIS A 64 -2.88 -5.72 -0.72
N VAL A 65 -2.81 -5.11 0.47
CA VAL A 65 -2.13 -3.82 0.67
C VAL A 65 -0.63 -3.90 0.35
N SER A 66 0.02 -5.06 0.58
CA SER A 66 1.46 -5.23 0.28
C SER A 66 1.79 -5.04 -1.20
N ASP A 67 0.84 -5.36 -2.06
CA ASP A 67 1.02 -5.29 -3.52
C ASP A 67 0.51 -3.97 -4.12
N MET A 68 -0.17 -3.14 -3.30
CA MET A 68 -0.76 -1.88 -3.78
C MET A 68 0.30 -0.79 -3.96
N HIS A 69 0.09 0.01 -4.97
CA HIS A 69 0.82 1.26 -5.19
C HIS A 69 -0.06 2.45 -4.81
N ALA A 70 0.57 3.58 -4.49
CA ALA A 70 -0.16 4.82 -4.21
C ALA A 70 -1.16 5.19 -5.33
N ARG A 71 -0.79 4.94 -6.59
CA ARG A 71 -1.66 5.17 -7.76
C ARG A 71 -2.97 4.39 -7.75
N ASP A 72 -3.04 3.26 -7.03
CA ASP A 72 -4.22 2.39 -7.01
C ASP A 72 -5.30 2.93 -6.05
N ILE A 73 -4.90 3.81 -5.13
CA ILE A 73 -5.79 4.42 -4.12
C ILE A 73 -5.88 5.95 -4.21
N MET A 74 -5.04 6.60 -5.03
CA MET A 74 -5.09 8.05 -5.19
C MET A 74 -6.34 8.48 -5.94
N ILE A 75 -6.86 9.65 -5.57
CA ILE A 75 -7.90 10.31 -6.35
C ILE A 75 -7.27 11.18 -7.44
N PRO A 76 -7.95 11.35 -8.59
CA PRO A 76 -7.49 12.25 -9.64
C PRO A 76 -7.31 13.68 -9.13
N ARG A 77 -6.29 14.38 -9.63
CA ARG A 77 -6.02 15.77 -9.26
C ARG A 77 -7.23 16.70 -9.42
N SER A 78 -8.01 16.50 -10.48
CA SER A 78 -9.23 17.25 -10.74
C SER A 78 -10.34 17.07 -9.70
N ALA A 79 -10.24 16.02 -8.87
CA ALA A 79 -11.19 15.74 -7.78
C ALA A 79 -10.66 16.18 -6.40
N LEU A 80 -9.46 16.77 -6.34
CA LEU A 80 -8.91 17.29 -5.09
C LEU A 80 -9.66 18.53 -4.64
N VAL A 81 -10.05 18.56 -3.37
CA VAL A 81 -10.50 19.78 -2.70
C VAL A 81 -9.28 20.44 -2.10
N VAL A 82 -8.89 21.57 -2.65
CA VAL A 82 -7.68 22.31 -2.26
C VAL A 82 -8.04 23.67 -1.66
N VAL A 83 -7.08 24.27 -0.94
CA VAL A 83 -7.13 25.63 -0.45
C VAL A 83 -5.94 26.38 -1.06
N GLN A 84 -6.12 27.58 -1.57
CA GLN A 84 -5.03 28.40 -2.08
C GLN A 84 -4.34 29.15 -0.94
N GLU A 85 -3.02 29.32 -1.02
CA GLU A 85 -2.19 29.92 0.03
C GLU A 85 -2.61 31.37 0.35
N ASP A 86 -3.08 32.09 -0.65
CA ASP A 86 -3.47 33.49 -0.57
C ASP A 86 -4.95 33.71 -0.21
N GLN A 87 -5.77 32.64 -0.15
CA GLN A 87 -7.18 32.75 0.23
C GLN A 87 -7.35 33.20 1.68
N GLN A 88 -8.34 34.08 1.87
CA GLN A 88 -8.75 34.48 3.22
C GLN A 88 -9.60 33.42 3.91
N PRO A 89 -9.55 33.29 5.25
CA PRO A 89 -10.32 32.29 5.97
C PRO A 89 -11.81 32.23 5.60
N ALA A 90 -12.44 33.41 5.40
CA ALA A 90 -13.86 33.52 5.02
C ALA A 90 -14.18 32.83 3.68
N GLU A 91 -13.20 32.72 2.79
CA GLU A 91 -13.39 32.18 1.44
C GLU A 91 -13.29 30.64 1.42
N PHE A 92 -12.36 30.04 2.18
CA PHE A 92 -12.15 28.58 2.16
C PHE A 92 -12.91 27.86 3.27
N LEU A 93 -13.31 28.51 4.36
CA LEU A 93 -14.01 27.84 5.48
C LEU A 93 -15.30 27.15 5.05
N SER A 94 -16.08 27.76 4.14
CA SER A 94 -17.27 27.13 3.59
C SER A 94 -16.94 25.82 2.89
N THR A 95 -15.91 25.83 2.04
CA THR A 95 -15.43 24.63 1.32
C THR A 95 -14.95 23.55 2.28
N VAL A 96 -14.23 23.92 3.35
CA VAL A 96 -13.77 22.99 4.38
C VAL A 96 -14.95 22.32 5.09
N ILE A 97 -15.96 23.10 5.45
CA ILE A 97 -17.15 22.61 6.17
C ILE A 97 -17.99 21.71 5.27
N GLU A 98 -18.24 22.11 4.03
CA GLU A 98 -19.09 21.38 3.10
C GLU A 98 -18.47 20.06 2.63
N SER A 99 -17.17 20.07 2.37
CA SER A 99 -16.45 18.87 1.90
C SER A 99 -16.30 17.79 2.97
N ARG A 100 -16.36 18.14 4.26
CA ARG A 100 -16.18 17.23 5.41
C ARG A 100 -14.84 16.51 5.44
N HIS A 101 -13.85 17.00 4.70
CA HIS A 101 -12.51 16.44 4.75
C HIS A 101 -11.74 16.94 5.97
N SER A 102 -10.79 16.16 6.43
CA SER A 102 -9.93 16.51 7.57
C SER A 102 -8.61 17.15 7.16
N ARG A 103 -8.21 16.98 5.91
CA ARG A 103 -6.92 17.45 5.38
C ARG A 103 -7.11 18.03 4.00
N PHE A 104 -6.50 19.18 3.77
CA PHE A 104 -6.62 19.94 2.53
C PHE A 104 -5.21 20.24 2.02
N PRO A 105 -4.88 19.83 0.79
CA PRO A 105 -3.68 20.34 0.14
C PRO A 105 -3.78 21.85 0.00
N VAL A 106 -2.71 22.56 0.36
CA VAL A 106 -2.58 23.99 0.12
C VAL A 106 -1.73 24.19 -1.12
N THR A 107 -2.26 24.92 -2.09
CA THR A 107 -1.59 25.17 -3.36
C THR A 107 -1.19 26.64 -3.47
N GLY A 108 -0.16 26.93 -4.26
CA GLY A 108 0.13 28.26 -4.76
C GLY A 108 -0.75 28.61 -5.96
N ASP A 109 -0.15 29.25 -6.96
CA ASP A 109 -0.86 29.68 -8.19
C ASP A 109 -1.32 28.52 -9.07
N ASP A 110 -0.71 27.34 -8.92
CA ASP A 110 -1.02 26.14 -9.68
C ASP A 110 -1.33 24.96 -8.74
N LEU A 111 -2.19 24.04 -9.19
CA LEU A 111 -2.48 22.77 -8.50
C LEU A 111 -1.25 21.86 -8.34
N ASP A 112 -0.22 22.08 -9.15
CA ASP A 112 1.05 21.37 -9.05
C ASP A 112 1.99 21.96 -7.98
N ASP A 113 1.76 23.20 -7.57
CA ASP A 113 2.56 23.91 -6.58
C ASP A 113 2.02 23.65 -5.16
N ILE A 114 2.23 22.46 -4.64
CA ILE A 114 1.78 22.08 -3.30
C ILE A 114 2.69 22.71 -2.24
N LYS A 115 2.14 23.62 -1.44
CA LYS A 115 2.83 24.27 -0.32
C LYS A 115 2.85 23.41 0.95
N GLY A 116 1.87 22.54 1.11
CA GLY A 116 1.73 21.64 2.26
C GLY A 116 0.30 21.20 2.50
N ILE A 117 0.03 20.71 3.70
CA ILE A 117 -1.29 20.19 4.11
C ILE A 117 -1.84 21.00 5.26
N LEU A 118 -3.03 21.56 5.08
CA LEU A 118 -3.83 22.21 6.13
C LEU A 118 -4.74 21.18 6.79
N HIS A 119 -4.74 21.11 8.11
CA HIS A 119 -5.67 20.27 8.85
C HIS A 119 -6.89 21.08 9.30
N ALA A 120 -8.10 20.55 9.04
CA ALA A 120 -9.35 21.20 9.46
C ALA A 120 -9.39 21.55 10.96
N LYS A 121 -8.79 20.70 11.81
CA LYS A 121 -8.70 20.96 13.26
C LYS A 121 -7.88 22.20 13.64
N ASP A 122 -6.89 22.55 12.81
CA ASP A 122 -6.03 23.69 13.06
C ASP A 122 -6.75 25.02 12.76
N LEU A 123 -7.98 24.95 12.18
CA LEU A 123 -8.89 26.08 11.96
C LEU A 123 -9.85 26.35 13.14
N LEU A 124 -9.92 25.45 14.12
CA LEU A 124 -10.79 25.62 15.28
C LEU A 124 -10.58 26.96 16.02
N PRO A 125 -9.35 27.45 16.19
CA PRO A 125 -9.16 28.78 16.82
C PRO A 125 -9.83 29.94 16.07
N LEU A 126 -10.01 29.82 14.75
CA LEU A 126 -10.69 30.84 13.94
C LEU A 126 -12.18 30.90 14.24
N VAL A 127 -12.79 29.77 14.60
CA VAL A 127 -14.23 29.67 14.90
C VAL A 127 -14.53 30.11 16.33
N LEU A 128 -13.57 29.91 17.24
CA LEU A 128 -13.77 30.16 18.69
C LEU A 128 -13.40 31.55 19.15
N GLN A 129 -12.70 32.31 18.33
CA GLN A 129 -12.25 33.67 18.69
C GLN A 129 -12.54 34.63 17.55
N ASP A 130 -12.82 35.89 17.91
CA ASP A 130 -12.86 37.05 16.98
C ASP A 130 -11.50 37.31 16.28
N SER A 131 -10.66 36.30 16.19
CA SER A 131 -9.23 36.33 15.84
C SER A 131 -8.93 35.99 14.38
N ALA A 132 -9.90 36.15 13.47
CA ALA A 132 -9.64 36.07 12.02
C ALA A 132 -8.47 36.98 11.58
N GLN A 133 -8.19 38.01 12.37
CA GLN A 133 -7.08 38.94 12.11
C GLN A 133 -5.69 38.43 12.43
N ARG A 134 -5.55 37.24 13.05
CA ARG A 134 -4.25 36.65 13.42
C ARG A 134 -3.95 35.32 12.74
N PHE A 135 -4.82 34.84 11.85
CA PHE A 135 -4.57 33.61 11.13
C PHE A 135 -3.54 33.85 10.02
N THR A 136 -2.49 33.04 10.06
CA THR A 136 -1.49 33.00 8.99
C THR A 136 -1.49 31.60 8.41
N MET A 137 -1.81 31.48 7.13
CA MET A 137 -1.83 30.19 6.44
C MET A 137 -0.50 29.46 6.60
N LYS A 138 0.63 30.19 6.45
CA LYS A 138 1.99 29.63 6.55
C LYS A 138 2.28 28.92 7.87
N ASP A 139 1.75 29.42 8.98
CA ASP A 139 1.97 28.85 10.31
C ASP A 139 1.10 27.61 10.57
N SER A 140 0.08 27.41 9.74
CA SER A 140 -0.91 26.33 9.85
C SER A 140 -0.66 25.18 8.88
N ILE A 141 0.22 25.37 7.90
CA ILE A 141 0.58 24.37 6.90
C ILE A 141 1.64 23.42 7.44
N ARG A 142 1.43 22.13 7.23
CA ARG A 142 2.41 21.08 7.51
C ARG A 142 3.04 20.60 6.22
N PRO A 143 4.32 20.18 6.22
CA PRO A 143 4.96 19.62 5.05
C PRO A 143 4.14 18.46 4.48
N ALA A 144 4.01 18.39 3.16
CA ALA A 144 3.55 17.19 2.49
C ALA A 144 4.70 16.17 2.54
N ALA A 145 4.40 14.93 2.97
CA ALA A 145 5.38 13.86 3.05
C ALA A 145 5.64 13.26 1.66
#